data_4bbb2fca54bf5c9db943819e5dc00d51
#
_entry.id   4bbb2fca54bf5c9db943819e5dc00d51
#
_cell.length_a   1.000
_cell.length_b   1.000
_cell.length_c   1.000
_cell.angle_alpha   90.00
_cell.angle_beta   90.00
_cell.angle_gamma   90.00
#
_symmetry.space_group_name_H-M   'P 1'
#
loop_
_entity.id
_entity.type
_entity.pdbx_description
1 polymer ?
#
loop_
_entity_poly.entity_id
_entity_poly.type
_entity_poly.pdbx_seq_one_letter_code
_entity_poly.pdbx_strand_id
1 'polypeptide(L)'
;MFKFAGKVLSVTATALMVTSAISSAQSLDEIVEAAKKEGMLTTIALPHDWCGWEGILAGFKAKYPEITINELNPDAGSADEIEAIRANKGNTGPQAPDVIDVGLAFGPSSTKEGLLLPYKVSTFDGIEVKDPEGHWYGGYYGVLAFEVNTDIVKEVPQDWADLLKPEYANSVALAGDPRAANQAILSVYAAGLSAAGGDASKASEAGLDFFKQLNEKGNFVPVIGKASSLAQGTTPIIVRWDYNALADRDTLNGNPPVEVVVPKSGVLAGVYAQAISAHAPHPNAAKLWLEYIYSDEGQIGFLKGYCHPARFNQLVSEGKVPQEILDKLPPAEAYTKAVFPTLEEQDANKNAVTGGWDSVVGANVQ
;
A
#
# COMPACT_ATOMS: atom_id res chain seq x y z
N MET A 1 51.87 -43.96 -64.44
CA MET A 1 52.64 -43.26 -63.41
C MET A 1 52.06 -41.88 -63.27
N PHE A 2 51.14 -41.69 -62.40
CA PHE A 2 50.54 -40.36 -62.12
C PHE A 2 50.68 -40.08 -60.61
N LYS A 3 51.37 -39.01 -60.27
CA LYS A 3 51.56 -38.51 -58.91
C LYS A 3 50.39 -37.58 -58.59
N PHE A 4 49.62 -37.90 -57.54
CA PHE A 4 48.65 -36.98 -56.96
C PHE A 4 49.31 -36.24 -55.82
N ALA A 5 49.32 -34.89 -55.91
CA ALA A 5 49.77 -34.00 -54.87
C ALA A 5 48.54 -33.63 -54.00
N GLY A 6 48.53 -34.06 -52.75
CA GLY A 6 47.53 -33.66 -51.80
C GLY A 6 47.79 -32.28 -51.20
N LYS A 7 46.82 -31.34 -51.32
CA LYS A 7 46.81 -30.05 -50.61
C LYS A 7 46.18 -30.26 -49.22
N VAL A 8 46.96 -30.01 -48.17
CA VAL A 8 46.49 -29.92 -46.81
C VAL A 8 45.89 -28.55 -46.59
N LEU A 9 44.57 -28.45 -46.35
CA LEU A 9 43.90 -27.25 -45.89
C LEU A 9 44.01 -27.19 -44.37
N SER A 10 44.76 -26.21 -43.85
CA SER A 10 44.76 -25.89 -42.44
C SER A 10 43.52 -25.04 -42.11
N VAL A 11 42.58 -25.59 -41.35
CA VAL A 11 41.45 -24.88 -40.79
C VAL A 11 41.91 -24.28 -39.45
N THR A 12 42.07 -22.96 -39.42
CA THR A 12 42.34 -22.21 -38.19
C THR A 12 41.01 -21.98 -37.49
N ALA A 13 40.73 -22.69 -36.44
CA ALA A 13 39.56 -22.47 -35.59
C ALA A 13 39.80 -21.24 -34.68
N THR A 14 39.19 -20.12 -35.00
CA THR A 14 39.15 -18.94 -34.11
C THR A 14 38.11 -19.17 -33.02
N ALA A 15 38.57 -19.50 -31.83
CA ALA A 15 37.71 -19.61 -30.64
C ALA A 15 37.29 -18.17 -30.24
N LEU A 16 36.02 -17.77 -30.48
CA LEU A 16 35.43 -16.62 -29.86
C LEU A 16 35.23 -16.94 -28.37
N MET A 17 36.03 -16.36 -27.49
CA MET A 17 35.75 -16.30 -26.07
C MET A 17 34.61 -15.31 -25.86
N VAL A 18 33.40 -15.80 -25.66
CA VAL A 18 32.29 -15.02 -25.13
C VAL A 18 32.57 -14.85 -23.62
N THR A 19 33.18 -13.74 -23.26
CA THR A 19 33.24 -13.29 -21.87
C THR A 19 31.84 -12.89 -21.47
N SER A 20 31.13 -13.81 -20.77
CA SER A 20 29.94 -13.49 -20.02
C SER A 20 30.35 -12.49 -18.94
N ALA A 21 30.08 -11.22 -19.16
CA ALA A 21 30.15 -10.23 -18.10
C ALA A 21 29.13 -10.65 -17.03
N ILE A 22 29.60 -11.20 -15.92
CA ILE A 22 28.81 -11.33 -14.71
C ILE A 22 28.56 -9.91 -14.28
N SER A 23 27.33 -9.41 -14.55
CA SER A 23 26.86 -8.15 -13.97
C SER A 23 26.82 -8.38 -12.46
N SER A 24 27.85 -7.91 -11.74
CA SER A 24 27.77 -7.87 -10.28
C SER A 24 26.61 -6.92 -9.91
N ALA A 25 25.80 -7.31 -8.94
CA ALA A 25 24.80 -6.42 -8.39
C ALA A 25 25.48 -5.11 -7.95
N GLN A 26 24.87 -3.98 -8.31
CA GLN A 26 25.35 -2.65 -7.95
C GLN A 26 25.43 -2.54 -6.42
N SER A 27 26.54 -2.08 -5.87
CA SER A 27 26.69 -1.89 -4.43
C SER A 27 25.82 -0.72 -3.93
N LEU A 28 25.50 -0.70 -2.66
CA LEU A 28 24.71 0.40 -2.07
C LEU A 28 25.39 1.75 -2.25
N ASP A 29 26.73 1.81 -2.11
CA ASP A 29 27.51 3.05 -2.32
C ASP A 29 27.40 3.55 -3.76
N GLU A 30 27.46 2.65 -4.75
CA GLU A 30 27.26 3.00 -6.15
C GLU A 30 25.86 3.52 -6.44
N ILE A 31 24.82 2.93 -5.77
CA ILE A 31 23.45 3.40 -5.86
C ILE A 31 23.33 4.80 -5.25
N VAL A 32 23.91 5.05 -4.08
CA VAL A 32 23.91 6.36 -3.42
C VAL A 32 24.52 7.43 -4.32
N GLU A 33 25.71 7.16 -4.87
CA GLU A 33 26.39 8.14 -5.76
C GLU A 33 25.64 8.37 -7.08
N ALA A 34 24.99 7.36 -7.62
CA ALA A 34 24.17 7.49 -8.82
C ALA A 34 22.87 8.27 -8.51
N ALA A 35 22.19 7.98 -7.40
CA ALA A 35 20.99 8.68 -6.96
C ALA A 35 21.25 10.18 -6.67
N LYS A 36 22.38 10.52 -6.05
CA LYS A 36 22.80 11.92 -5.86
C LYS A 36 23.02 12.65 -7.20
N LYS A 37 23.51 11.96 -8.22
CA LYS A 37 23.67 12.55 -9.56
C LYS A 37 22.34 12.75 -10.27
N GLU A 38 21.35 11.87 -10.04
CA GLU A 38 19.97 12.05 -10.49
C GLU A 38 19.32 13.24 -9.78
N GLY A 39 19.62 13.46 -8.50
CA GLY A 39 19.28 14.64 -7.72
C GLY A 39 17.79 14.82 -7.39
N MET A 40 16.94 13.88 -7.81
CA MET A 40 15.49 13.91 -7.58
C MET A 40 14.94 12.51 -7.33
N LEU A 41 13.89 12.45 -6.51
CA LEU A 41 13.01 11.31 -6.34
C LEU A 41 11.57 11.82 -6.48
N THR A 42 10.80 11.23 -7.39
CA THR A 42 9.37 11.55 -7.53
C THR A 42 8.53 10.44 -6.92
N THR A 43 7.83 10.78 -5.83
CA THR A 43 6.85 9.92 -5.16
C THR A 43 5.44 10.25 -5.61
N ILE A 44 4.48 9.37 -5.37
CA ILE A 44 3.05 9.60 -5.58
C ILE A 44 2.27 8.90 -4.46
N ALA A 45 1.14 9.48 -4.05
CA ALA A 45 0.22 8.89 -3.07
C ALA A 45 0.86 8.59 -1.70
N LEU A 46 1.76 9.46 -1.22
CA LEU A 46 2.34 9.36 0.13
C LEU A 46 1.82 10.50 1.00
N PRO A 47 0.57 10.45 1.51
CA PRO A 47 0.03 11.51 2.37
C PRO A 47 0.76 11.54 3.70
N HIS A 48 1.04 12.75 4.21
CA HIS A 48 1.87 12.95 5.41
C HIS A 48 1.24 12.38 6.69
N ASP A 49 -0.08 12.33 6.75
CA ASP A 49 -0.87 11.77 7.85
C ASP A 49 -1.09 10.25 7.76
N TRP A 50 -0.46 9.59 6.79
CA TRP A 50 -0.59 8.15 6.55
C TRP A 50 0.66 7.41 6.98
N CYS A 51 0.51 6.42 7.89
CA CYS A 51 1.54 5.41 8.16
C CYS A 51 2.94 5.94 8.48
N GLY A 52 3.05 7.18 8.99
CA GLY A 52 4.33 7.80 9.32
C GLY A 52 5.13 8.34 8.12
N TRP A 53 4.50 8.49 6.94
CA TRP A 53 5.17 8.97 5.73
C TRP A 53 5.86 10.33 5.93
N GLU A 54 5.26 11.28 6.67
CA GLU A 54 5.93 12.55 6.97
C GLU A 54 7.32 12.34 7.58
N GLY A 55 7.40 11.49 8.60
CA GLY A 55 8.66 11.20 9.28
C GLY A 55 9.63 10.40 8.41
N ILE A 56 9.14 9.48 7.58
CA ILE A 56 9.95 8.67 6.67
C ILE A 56 10.54 9.55 5.55
N LEU A 57 9.74 10.42 4.94
CA LEU A 57 10.18 11.38 3.91
C LEU A 57 11.21 12.36 4.50
N ALA A 58 10.94 12.88 5.70
CA ALA A 58 11.87 13.78 6.40
C ALA A 58 13.20 13.08 6.74
N GLY A 59 13.17 11.82 7.18
CA GLY A 59 14.36 11.02 7.46
C GLY A 59 15.18 10.74 6.20
N PHE A 60 14.55 10.38 5.09
CA PHE A 60 15.23 10.21 3.81
C PHE A 60 15.92 11.50 3.35
N LYS A 61 15.20 12.62 3.40
CA LYS A 61 15.73 13.95 3.05
C LYS A 61 16.88 14.38 3.95
N ALA A 62 16.82 14.09 5.24
CA ALA A 62 17.91 14.39 6.17
C ALA A 62 19.16 13.55 5.88
N LYS A 63 18.98 12.30 5.47
CA LYS A 63 20.07 11.36 5.17
C LYS A 63 20.71 11.60 3.80
N TYR A 64 19.90 12.05 2.83
CA TYR A 64 20.32 12.29 1.44
C TYR A 64 19.88 13.68 0.99
N PRO A 65 20.46 14.77 1.56
CA PRO A 65 20.02 16.14 1.31
C PRO A 65 20.26 16.62 -0.14
N GLU A 66 21.06 15.89 -0.90
CA GLU A 66 21.32 16.18 -2.32
C GLU A 66 20.17 15.73 -3.24
N ILE A 67 19.23 14.90 -2.73
CA ILE A 67 18.10 14.39 -3.48
C ILE A 67 16.83 15.18 -3.10
N THR A 68 16.28 15.91 -4.05
CA THR A 68 15.01 16.61 -3.86
C THR A 68 13.85 15.62 -4.01
N ILE A 69 12.95 15.58 -3.03
CA ILE A 69 11.71 14.80 -3.14
C ILE A 69 10.64 15.65 -3.82
N ASN A 70 10.09 15.13 -4.91
CA ASN A 70 8.95 15.69 -5.62
C ASN A 70 7.72 14.82 -5.33
N GLU A 71 6.76 15.35 -4.60
CA GLU A 71 5.57 14.63 -4.13
C GLU A 71 4.40 14.90 -5.06
N LEU A 72 3.96 13.89 -5.82
CA LEU A 72 2.80 13.96 -6.70
C LEU A 72 1.56 13.52 -5.94
N ASN A 73 0.47 14.28 -6.09
CA ASN A 73 -0.87 13.94 -5.65
C ASN A 73 -0.89 13.04 -4.40
N PRO A 74 -0.59 13.56 -3.21
CA PRO A 74 -0.51 12.75 -2.00
C PRO A 74 -1.80 11.97 -1.68
N ASP A 75 -2.96 12.49 -2.08
CA ASP A 75 -4.28 11.89 -1.86
C ASP A 75 -4.71 10.89 -2.97
N ALA A 76 -3.82 10.51 -3.90
CA ALA A 76 -4.14 9.56 -4.97
C ALA A 76 -4.44 8.16 -4.42
N GLY A 77 -5.30 7.43 -5.12
CA GLY A 77 -5.53 6.00 -4.84
C GLY A 77 -4.63 5.10 -5.66
N SER A 78 -4.56 3.81 -5.30
CA SER A 78 -3.71 2.83 -5.97
C SER A 78 -3.95 2.71 -7.48
N ALA A 79 -5.19 2.89 -7.94
CA ALA A 79 -5.49 2.88 -9.37
C ALA A 79 -4.92 4.12 -10.09
N ASP A 80 -4.94 5.28 -9.42
CA ASP A 80 -4.40 6.53 -9.98
C ASP A 80 -2.88 6.46 -10.12
N GLU A 81 -2.20 5.82 -9.18
CA GLU A 81 -0.76 5.59 -9.22
C GLU A 81 -0.35 4.75 -10.43
N ILE A 82 -1.08 3.67 -10.68
CA ILE A 82 -0.83 2.80 -11.84
C ILE A 82 -1.13 3.56 -13.14
N GLU A 83 -2.19 4.35 -13.18
CA GLU A 83 -2.50 5.18 -14.35
C GLU A 83 -1.45 6.28 -14.56
N ALA A 84 -0.90 6.85 -13.49
CA ALA A 84 0.20 7.81 -13.58
C ALA A 84 1.45 7.20 -14.25
N ILE A 85 1.80 5.93 -13.95
CA ILE A 85 2.88 5.22 -14.65
C ILE A 85 2.54 5.05 -16.13
N ARG A 86 1.32 4.59 -16.46
CA ARG A 86 0.88 4.38 -17.86
C ARG A 86 0.92 5.66 -18.68
N ALA A 87 0.33 6.74 -18.13
CA ALA A 87 0.24 8.03 -18.79
C ALA A 87 1.60 8.70 -19.01
N ASN A 88 2.57 8.37 -18.15
CA ASN A 88 3.91 8.97 -18.20
C ASN A 88 4.98 8.03 -18.81
N LYS A 89 4.58 7.00 -19.51
CA LYS A 89 5.51 6.11 -20.20
C LYS A 89 6.40 6.86 -21.18
N GLY A 90 7.72 6.83 -20.89
CA GLY A 90 8.73 7.56 -21.69
C GLY A 90 8.84 9.06 -21.37
N ASN A 91 8.05 9.57 -20.41
CA ASN A 91 8.23 10.90 -19.85
C ASN A 91 9.35 10.89 -18.81
N THR A 92 10.31 11.82 -18.92
CA THR A 92 11.43 11.99 -17.98
C THR A 92 11.25 13.24 -17.10
N GLY A 93 10.09 13.89 -17.18
CA GLY A 93 9.77 15.07 -16.40
C GLY A 93 9.20 14.75 -15.01
N PRO A 94 9.00 15.78 -14.19
CA PRO A 94 8.60 15.62 -12.78
C PRO A 94 7.19 15.08 -12.56
N GLN A 95 6.39 14.86 -13.61
CA GLN A 95 5.07 14.25 -13.52
C GLN A 95 5.11 12.70 -13.55
N ALA A 96 6.25 12.11 -13.94
CA ALA A 96 6.42 10.68 -13.99
C ALA A 96 6.86 10.16 -12.61
N PRO A 97 6.08 9.27 -11.95
CA PRO A 97 6.47 8.73 -10.64
C PRO A 97 7.65 7.77 -10.78
N ASP A 98 8.60 7.86 -9.84
CA ASP A 98 9.69 6.89 -9.70
C ASP A 98 9.26 5.68 -8.88
N VAL A 99 8.47 5.90 -7.83
CA VAL A 99 8.03 4.88 -6.86
C VAL A 99 6.54 5.01 -6.59
N ILE A 100 5.92 3.89 -6.18
CA ILE A 100 4.50 3.79 -5.85
C ILE A 100 4.28 3.05 -4.52
N ASP A 101 3.16 3.34 -3.86
CA ASP A 101 2.65 2.71 -2.63
C ASP A 101 1.22 2.21 -2.84
N VAL A 102 1.06 1.02 -3.36
CA VAL A 102 -0.24 0.49 -3.81
C VAL A 102 -0.73 -0.67 -2.94
N GLY A 103 -2.05 -0.85 -2.89
CA GLY A 103 -2.63 -2.08 -2.33
C GLY A 103 -2.07 -3.32 -3.01
N LEU A 104 -1.86 -4.38 -2.24
CA LEU A 104 -1.10 -5.57 -2.64
C LEU A 104 -1.55 -6.17 -3.98
N ALA A 105 -2.86 -6.18 -4.27
CA ALA A 105 -3.40 -6.73 -5.52
C ALA A 105 -2.94 -5.98 -6.79
N PHE A 106 -2.49 -4.72 -6.65
CA PHE A 106 -1.99 -3.93 -7.77
C PHE A 106 -0.56 -4.34 -8.17
N GLY A 107 0.24 -4.90 -7.26
CA GLY A 107 1.60 -5.37 -7.53
C GLY A 107 1.67 -6.41 -8.65
N PRO A 108 1.03 -7.59 -8.50
CA PRO A 108 1.04 -8.64 -9.52
C PRO A 108 0.42 -8.22 -10.86
N SER A 109 -0.67 -7.45 -10.85
CA SER A 109 -1.30 -6.96 -12.08
C SER A 109 -0.37 -6.02 -12.85
N SER A 110 0.28 -5.09 -12.17
CA SER A 110 1.22 -4.16 -12.77
C SER A 110 2.50 -4.82 -13.25
N THR A 111 2.97 -5.88 -12.56
CA THR A 111 4.07 -6.71 -13.03
C THR A 111 3.75 -7.38 -14.37
N LYS A 112 2.54 -7.97 -14.50
CA LYS A 112 2.08 -8.59 -15.77
C LYS A 112 2.02 -7.59 -16.91
N GLU A 113 1.71 -6.33 -16.64
CA GLU A 113 1.69 -5.24 -17.62
C GLU A 113 3.09 -4.68 -17.96
N GLY A 114 4.14 -5.10 -17.25
CA GLY A 114 5.50 -4.60 -17.43
C GLY A 114 5.69 -3.17 -16.93
N LEU A 115 4.92 -2.74 -15.92
CA LEU A 115 4.95 -1.39 -15.36
C LEU A 115 5.94 -1.24 -14.20
N LEU A 116 6.47 -2.35 -13.66
CA LEU A 116 7.33 -2.34 -12.49
C LEU A 116 8.76 -2.80 -12.84
N LEU A 117 9.74 -2.12 -12.27
CA LEU A 117 11.16 -2.43 -12.41
C LEU A 117 11.58 -3.43 -11.34
N PRO A 118 12.15 -4.60 -11.68
CA PRO A 118 12.66 -5.53 -10.68
C PRO A 118 13.95 -4.99 -10.05
N TYR A 119 13.98 -4.97 -8.71
CA TYR A 119 15.15 -4.62 -7.93
C TYR A 119 15.11 -5.35 -6.59
N LYS A 120 16.12 -6.11 -6.21
CA LYS A 120 16.20 -6.82 -4.93
C LYS A 120 16.95 -5.97 -3.90
N VAL A 121 16.21 -5.48 -2.89
CA VAL A 121 16.78 -4.72 -1.78
C VAL A 121 17.73 -5.58 -0.94
N SER A 122 18.67 -4.96 -0.23
CA SER A 122 19.65 -5.66 0.62
C SER A 122 19.02 -6.53 1.71
N THR A 123 17.80 -6.18 2.16
CA THR A 123 17.03 -6.91 3.17
C THR A 123 16.00 -7.88 2.58
N PHE A 124 16.10 -8.19 1.27
CA PHE A 124 15.14 -9.00 0.52
C PHE A 124 14.71 -10.28 1.21
N ASP A 125 15.65 -11.04 1.77
CA ASP A 125 15.36 -12.33 2.39
C ASP A 125 14.49 -12.22 3.65
N GLY A 126 14.59 -11.10 4.37
CA GLY A 126 13.81 -10.83 5.58
C GLY A 126 12.38 -10.33 5.34
N ILE A 127 11.98 -10.10 4.08
CA ILE A 127 10.62 -9.64 3.73
C ILE A 127 9.77 -10.86 3.38
N GLU A 128 8.68 -11.08 4.10
CA GLU A 128 7.83 -12.27 3.92
C GLU A 128 6.95 -12.18 2.66
N VAL A 129 6.29 -11.03 2.47
CA VAL A 129 5.36 -10.79 1.35
C VAL A 129 6.08 -10.01 0.27
N LYS A 130 6.39 -10.65 -0.85
CA LYS A 130 7.15 -10.04 -1.96
C LYS A 130 6.99 -10.80 -3.26
N ASP A 131 7.28 -10.13 -4.36
CA ASP A 131 7.50 -10.78 -5.65
C ASP A 131 8.89 -11.47 -5.65
N PRO A 132 9.01 -12.74 -6.07
CA PRO A 132 10.28 -13.47 -6.08
C PRO A 132 11.38 -12.81 -6.92
N GLU A 133 11.01 -12.08 -7.98
CA GLU A 133 11.93 -11.36 -8.84
C GLU A 133 12.19 -9.91 -8.38
N GLY A 134 11.47 -9.43 -7.34
CA GLY A 134 11.65 -8.12 -6.75
C GLY A 134 10.97 -6.98 -7.48
N HIS A 135 9.85 -7.23 -8.18
CA HIS A 135 9.08 -6.17 -8.79
C HIS A 135 8.29 -5.34 -7.77
N TRP A 136 7.90 -5.97 -6.65
CA TRP A 136 7.18 -5.30 -5.56
C TRP A 136 7.42 -6.01 -4.23
N TYR A 137 7.16 -5.31 -3.12
CA TYR A 137 7.33 -5.80 -1.76
C TYR A 137 6.19 -5.31 -0.88
N GLY A 138 5.66 -6.16 0.02
CA GLY A 138 4.85 -5.67 1.13
C GLY A 138 5.67 -4.69 1.96
N GLY A 139 5.15 -3.49 2.16
CA GLY A 139 5.80 -2.44 2.94
C GLY A 139 5.35 -2.47 4.39
N TYR A 140 4.04 -2.46 4.57
CA TYR A 140 3.36 -2.42 5.85
C TYR A 140 1.93 -2.95 5.74
N TYR A 141 1.29 -3.18 6.88
CA TYR A 141 -0.12 -3.56 6.95
C TYR A 141 -0.83 -2.91 8.16
N GLY A 142 -2.14 -2.89 8.12
CA GLY A 142 -3.06 -2.59 9.20
C GLY A 142 -4.34 -3.38 9.08
N VAL A 143 -5.29 -3.20 10.00
CA VAL A 143 -6.62 -3.78 9.92
C VAL A 143 -7.68 -2.69 9.72
N LEU A 144 -8.79 -3.03 9.08
CA LEU A 144 -9.91 -2.11 8.96
C LEU A 144 -10.59 -1.90 10.32
N ALA A 145 -10.91 -0.64 10.62
CA ALA A 145 -11.53 -0.21 11.85
C ALA A 145 -12.61 0.85 11.58
N PHE A 146 -13.48 1.06 12.55
CA PHE A 146 -14.38 2.20 12.60
C PHE A 146 -13.71 3.30 13.42
N GLU A 147 -13.52 4.45 12.82
CA GLU A 147 -13.12 5.69 13.48
C GLU A 147 -14.38 6.46 13.82
N VAL A 148 -14.63 6.70 15.10
CA VAL A 148 -15.91 7.18 15.61
C VAL A 148 -15.75 8.46 16.42
N ASN A 149 -16.42 9.55 15.99
CA ASN A 149 -16.55 10.77 16.76
C ASN A 149 -17.61 10.57 17.87
N THR A 150 -17.17 10.39 19.12
CA THR A 150 -18.05 10.06 20.25
C THR A 150 -18.80 11.28 20.83
N ASP A 151 -18.51 12.49 20.37
CA ASP A 151 -19.36 13.65 20.68
C ASP A 151 -20.70 13.57 19.94
N ILE A 152 -20.74 12.93 18.77
CA ILE A 152 -21.93 12.79 17.94
C ILE A 152 -22.54 11.40 18.10
N VAL A 153 -21.74 10.35 17.97
CA VAL A 153 -22.16 8.94 18.02
C VAL A 153 -22.05 8.45 19.47
N LYS A 154 -23.18 8.34 20.15
CA LYS A 154 -23.21 7.95 21.57
C LYS A 154 -23.17 6.43 21.77
N GLU A 155 -23.83 5.70 20.87
CA GLU A 155 -23.76 4.22 20.84
C GLU A 155 -22.71 3.83 19.79
N VAL A 156 -21.50 3.51 20.25
CA VAL A 156 -20.38 3.19 19.35
C VAL A 156 -20.58 1.82 18.70
N PRO A 157 -20.61 1.73 17.35
CA PRO A 157 -20.82 0.45 16.66
C PRO A 157 -19.66 -0.50 16.93
N GLN A 158 -19.97 -1.77 17.20
CA GLN A 158 -18.99 -2.80 17.54
C GLN A 158 -18.78 -3.81 16.41
N ASP A 159 -19.68 -3.82 15.42
CA ASP A 159 -19.59 -4.73 14.28
C ASP A 159 -20.28 -4.13 13.05
N TRP A 160 -19.99 -4.67 11.87
CA TRP A 160 -20.55 -4.22 10.59
C TRP A 160 -22.08 -4.14 10.60
N ALA A 161 -22.75 -5.17 11.13
CA ALA A 161 -24.20 -5.20 11.19
C ALA A 161 -24.81 -4.04 12.00
N ASP A 162 -24.07 -3.48 12.96
CA ASP A 162 -24.53 -2.33 13.73
C ASP A 162 -24.74 -1.10 12.83
N LEU A 163 -23.84 -0.90 11.82
CA LEU A 163 -23.90 0.24 10.93
C LEU A 163 -25.23 0.34 10.14
N LEU A 164 -25.99 -0.75 10.03
CA LEU A 164 -27.32 -0.77 9.38
C LEU A 164 -28.47 -0.30 10.29
N LYS A 165 -28.20 -0.02 11.57
CA LYS A 165 -29.22 0.46 12.51
C LYS A 165 -29.60 1.91 12.25
N PRO A 166 -30.85 2.31 12.55
CA PRO A 166 -31.34 3.66 12.23
C PRO A 166 -30.64 4.78 13.01
N GLU A 167 -30.01 4.49 14.15
CA GLU A 167 -29.23 5.47 14.93
C GLU A 167 -27.99 6.01 14.17
N TYR A 168 -27.53 5.31 13.13
CA TYR A 168 -26.41 5.75 12.30
C TYR A 168 -26.84 6.42 11.01
N ALA A 169 -28.06 6.94 10.94
CA ALA A 169 -28.54 7.69 9.79
C ALA A 169 -27.57 8.85 9.45
N ASN A 170 -27.19 8.95 8.16
CA ASN A 170 -26.25 9.96 7.64
C ASN A 170 -24.91 10.03 8.41
N SER A 171 -24.32 8.89 8.76
CA SER A 171 -23.16 8.86 9.64
C SER A 171 -21.94 8.15 9.08
N VAL A 172 -22.11 7.15 8.20
CA VAL A 172 -21.05 6.22 7.80
C VAL A 172 -20.42 6.62 6.47
N ALA A 173 -19.11 6.84 6.45
CA ALA A 173 -18.34 7.14 5.25
C ALA A 173 -17.20 6.14 5.04
N LEU A 174 -16.71 6.05 3.82
CA LEU A 174 -15.45 5.37 3.46
C LEU A 174 -14.31 6.38 3.36
N ALA A 175 -13.11 5.99 3.74
CA ALA A 175 -11.92 6.80 3.56
C ALA A 175 -11.30 6.58 2.17
N GLY A 176 -12.09 6.77 1.12
CA GLY A 176 -11.68 6.63 -0.27
C GLY A 176 -12.84 6.25 -1.18
N ASP A 177 -12.62 6.40 -2.48
CA ASP A 177 -13.57 5.96 -3.51
C ASP A 177 -13.40 4.45 -3.77
N PRO A 178 -14.44 3.61 -3.60
CA PRO A 178 -14.36 2.17 -3.87
C PRO A 178 -14.04 1.79 -5.32
N ARG A 179 -14.08 2.76 -6.22
CA ARG A 179 -13.71 2.56 -7.64
C ARG A 179 -12.19 2.70 -7.88
N ALA A 180 -11.45 3.29 -6.93
CA ALA A 180 -10.02 3.61 -7.10
C ALA A 180 -9.14 3.30 -5.87
N ALA A 181 -9.65 3.54 -4.66
CA ALA A 181 -8.87 3.46 -3.43
C ALA A 181 -8.88 2.06 -2.82
N ASN A 182 -7.71 1.45 -2.64
CA ASN A 182 -7.58 0.10 -2.09
C ASN A 182 -8.26 -0.06 -0.72
N GLN A 183 -8.12 0.92 0.17
CA GLN A 183 -8.75 0.91 1.50
C GLN A 183 -10.28 0.77 1.39
N ALA A 184 -10.93 1.54 0.51
CA ALA A 184 -12.37 1.49 0.30
C ALA A 184 -12.80 0.18 -0.37
N ILE A 185 -12.03 -0.32 -1.36
CA ILE A 185 -12.24 -1.63 -2.00
C ILE A 185 -12.24 -2.74 -0.94
N LEU A 186 -11.26 -2.75 -0.06
CA LEU A 186 -11.14 -3.75 1.01
C LEU A 186 -12.17 -3.56 2.12
N SER A 187 -12.66 -2.33 2.35
CA SER A 187 -13.77 -2.08 3.29
C SER A 187 -15.07 -2.75 2.83
N VAL A 188 -15.34 -2.72 1.51
CA VAL A 188 -16.48 -3.43 0.92
C VAL A 188 -16.33 -4.95 1.13
N TYR A 189 -15.13 -5.48 0.89
CA TYR A 189 -14.84 -6.91 1.10
C TYR A 189 -14.98 -7.33 2.56
N ALA A 190 -14.50 -6.53 3.50
CA ALA A 190 -14.58 -6.80 4.94
C ALA A 190 -16.04 -6.83 5.44
N ALA A 191 -16.86 -5.86 5.00
CA ALA A 191 -18.29 -5.86 5.27
C ALA A 191 -18.95 -7.13 4.72
N GLY A 192 -18.55 -7.54 3.52
CA GLY A 192 -19.04 -8.76 2.89
C GLY A 192 -18.59 -10.04 3.60
N LEU A 193 -17.34 -10.12 4.05
CA LEU A 193 -16.87 -11.25 4.89
C LEU A 193 -17.71 -11.37 6.16
N SER A 194 -18.01 -10.24 6.81
CA SER A 194 -18.90 -10.22 7.96
C SER A 194 -20.30 -10.75 7.62
N ALA A 195 -20.92 -10.22 6.55
CA ALA A 195 -22.27 -10.59 6.12
C ALA A 195 -22.38 -12.04 5.63
N ALA A 196 -21.31 -12.57 5.01
CA ALA A 196 -21.22 -13.95 4.52
C ALA A 196 -20.75 -14.95 5.58
N GLY A 197 -20.58 -14.54 6.85
CA GLY A 197 -20.11 -15.42 7.92
C GLY A 197 -18.69 -15.95 7.71
N GLY A 198 -17.83 -15.18 7.03
CA GLY A 198 -16.44 -15.51 6.74
C GLY A 198 -16.20 -16.25 5.40
N ASP A 199 -17.24 -16.45 4.59
CA ASP A 199 -17.12 -17.10 3.27
C ASP A 199 -16.52 -16.12 2.25
N ALA A 200 -15.21 -16.24 2.00
CA ALA A 200 -14.46 -15.39 1.08
C ALA A 200 -15.01 -15.42 -0.36
N SER A 201 -15.57 -16.56 -0.79
CA SER A 201 -16.10 -16.70 -2.15
C SER A 201 -17.36 -15.85 -2.42
N LYS A 202 -18.05 -15.42 -1.36
CA LYS A 202 -19.26 -14.58 -1.42
C LYS A 202 -19.01 -13.14 -0.96
N ALA A 203 -17.84 -12.87 -0.42
CA ALA A 203 -17.59 -11.62 0.28
C ALA A 203 -17.74 -10.38 -0.62
N SER A 204 -17.28 -10.40 -1.85
CA SER A 204 -17.39 -9.23 -2.75
C SER A 204 -18.84 -8.88 -3.09
N GLU A 205 -19.66 -9.89 -3.40
CA GLU A 205 -21.10 -9.69 -3.68
C GLU A 205 -21.87 -9.25 -2.43
N ALA A 206 -21.65 -9.95 -1.31
CA ALA A 206 -22.28 -9.60 -0.03
C ALA A 206 -21.87 -8.22 0.47
N GLY A 207 -20.63 -7.78 0.19
CA GLY A 207 -20.15 -6.45 0.52
C GLY A 207 -20.82 -5.34 -0.29
N LEU A 208 -20.96 -5.53 -1.60
CA LEU A 208 -21.71 -4.61 -2.45
C LEU A 208 -23.17 -4.50 -2.00
N ASP A 209 -23.82 -5.64 -1.67
CA ASP A 209 -25.19 -5.65 -1.15
C ASP A 209 -25.29 -4.97 0.23
N PHE A 210 -24.31 -5.16 1.10
CA PHE A 210 -24.23 -4.45 2.39
C PHE A 210 -24.20 -2.92 2.19
N PHE A 211 -23.34 -2.42 1.31
CA PHE A 211 -23.25 -0.97 1.07
C PHE A 211 -24.47 -0.43 0.31
N LYS A 212 -25.11 -1.23 -0.54
CA LYS A 212 -26.41 -0.90 -1.10
C LYS A 212 -27.45 -0.70 0.01
N GLN A 213 -27.58 -1.64 0.94
CA GLN A 213 -28.50 -1.52 2.07
C GLN A 213 -28.18 -0.31 2.95
N LEU A 214 -26.88 -0.05 3.19
CA LEU A 214 -26.42 1.11 3.96
C LEU A 214 -26.85 2.43 3.30
N ASN A 215 -26.71 2.50 1.97
CA ASN A 215 -27.13 3.65 1.16
C ASN A 215 -28.66 3.81 1.13
N GLU A 216 -29.41 2.73 0.88
CA GLU A 216 -30.88 2.73 0.84
C GLU A 216 -31.51 3.12 2.20
N LYS A 217 -30.86 2.77 3.32
CA LYS A 217 -31.27 3.17 4.66
C LYS A 217 -30.93 4.62 5.00
N GLY A 218 -30.15 5.31 4.16
CA GLY A 218 -29.68 6.67 4.41
C GLY A 218 -28.60 6.78 5.48
N ASN A 219 -27.91 5.67 5.81
CA ASN A 219 -26.82 5.66 6.78
C ASN A 219 -25.48 6.01 6.11
N PHE A 220 -25.34 5.75 4.81
CA PHE A 220 -24.13 6.02 4.06
C PHE A 220 -24.03 7.50 3.65
N VAL A 221 -22.85 8.09 3.86
CA VAL A 221 -22.48 9.42 3.41
C VAL A 221 -21.49 9.29 2.26
N PRO A 222 -21.87 9.62 1.01
CA PRO A 222 -21.00 9.41 -0.16
C PRO A 222 -19.94 10.53 -0.29
N VAL A 223 -19.19 10.76 0.79
CA VAL A 223 -18.07 11.71 0.88
C VAL A 223 -16.86 10.94 1.37
N ILE A 224 -15.69 11.23 0.82
CA ILE A 224 -14.43 10.64 1.31
C ILE A 224 -14.17 11.14 2.73
N GLY A 225 -14.24 10.21 3.69
CA GLY A 225 -14.01 10.49 5.11
C GLY A 225 -12.54 10.82 5.38
N LYS A 226 -12.34 11.96 6.07
CA LYS A 226 -11.02 12.47 6.51
C LYS A 226 -11.13 12.93 7.96
N ALA A 227 -10.00 13.08 8.66
CA ALA A 227 -9.96 13.61 10.03
C ALA A 227 -10.74 14.93 10.17
N SER A 228 -10.65 15.81 9.17
CA SER A 228 -11.36 17.08 9.14
C SER A 228 -12.89 16.93 9.06
N SER A 229 -13.40 16.02 8.24
CA SER A 229 -14.84 15.75 8.11
C SER A 229 -15.40 15.00 9.34
N LEU A 230 -14.58 14.14 9.97
CA LEU A 230 -14.89 13.51 11.25
C LEU A 230 -15.02 14.59 12.35
N ALA A 231 -14.02 15.47 12.45
CA ALA A 231 -14.00 16.55 13.45
C ALA A 231 -15.17 17.52 13.28
N GLN A 232 -15.53 17.84 12.05
CA GLN A 232 -16.69 18.70 11.72
C GLN A 232 -18.03 18.00 11.90
N GLY A 233 -18.04 16.68 12.10
CA GLY A 233 -19.25 15.88 12.23
C GLY A 233 -20.00 15.61 10.92
N THR A 234 -19.37 15.86 9.78
CA THR A 234 -19.95 15.56 8.46
C THR A 234 -19.93 14.03 8.19
N THR A 235 -18.89 13.36 8.66
CA THR A 235 -18.71 11.90 8.57
C THR A 235 -18.34 11.35 9.95
N PRO A 236 -19.29 11.27 10.90
CA PRO A 236 -18.99 10.95 12.29
C PRO A 236 -18.53 9.51 12.52
N ILE A 237 -18.70 8.62 11.53
CA ILE A 237 -18.12 7.28 11.47
C ILE A 237 -17.40 7.12 10.15
N ILE A 238 -16.10 6.82 10.21
CA ILE A 238 -15.31 6.54 9.00
C ILE A 238 -14.79 5.11 9.08
N VAL A 239 -15.00 4.34 8.00
CA VAL A 239 -14.36 3.04 7.84
C VAL A 239 -13.00 3.25 7.18
N ARG A 240 -11.95 2.95 7.91
CA ARG A 240 -10.56 3.15 7.46
C ARG A 240 -9.58 2.21 8.16
N TRP A 241 -8.30 2.28 7.80
CA TRP A 241 -7.27 1.53 8.51
C TRP A 241 -7.13 2.02 9.95
N ASP A 242 -6.90 1.09 10.87
CA ASP A 242 -6.69 1.37 12.30
C ASP A 242 -5.56 2.35 12.57
N TYR A 243 -4.45 2.26 11.83
CA TYR A 243 -3.33 3.17 12.00
C TYR A 243 -3.67 4.63 11.64
N ASN A 244 -4.52 4.86 10.63
CA ASN A 244 -5.00 6.21 10.34
C ASN A 244 -5.92 6.72 11.46
N ALA A 245 -6.87 5.89 11.88
CA ALA A 245 -7.80 6.24 12.95
C ALA A 245 -7.07 6.54 14.28
N LEU A 246 -6.00 5.79 14.58
CA LEU A 246 -5.15 6.02 15.76
C LEU A 246 -4.34 7.32 15.63
N ALA A 247 -3.79 7.61 14.46
CA ALA A 247 -3.07 8.85 14.20
C ALA A 247 -3.99 10.07 14.30
N ASP A 248 -5.21 9.99 13.74
CA ASP A 248 -6.21 11.04 13.82
C ASP A 248 -6.68 11.25 15.27
N ARG A 249 -6.93 10.19 16.01
CA ARG A 249 -7.25 10.27 17.45
C ARG A 249 -6.20 11.06 18.22
N ASP A 250 -4.92 10.77 17.99
CA ASP A 250 -3.82 11.44 18.68
C ASP A 250 -3.70 12.91 18.24
N THR A 251 -3.87 13.19 16.93
CA THR A 251 -3.82 14.55 16.38
C THR A 251 -4.97 15.40 16.88
N LEU A 252 -6.18 14.84 16.93
CA LEU A 252 -7.38 15.54 17.44
C LEU A 252 -7.34 15.73 18.95
N ASN A 253 -6.55 14.93 19.68
CA ASN A 253 -6.26 15.05 21.10
C ASN A 253 -7.52 15.31 21.96
N GLY A 254 -8.57 14.53 21.70
CA GLY A 254 -9.85 14.61 22.42
C GLY A 254 -10.79 15.73 21.97
N ASN A 255 -10.52 16.42 20.86
CA ASN A 255 -11.38 17.48 20.30
C ASN A 255 -11.62 17.28 18.79
N PRO A 256 -12.65 16.50 18.40
CA PRO A 256 -13.50 15.67 19.24
C PRO A 256 -12.79 14.42 19.79
N PRO A 257 -13.36 13.80 20.82
CA PRO A 257 -12.88 12.48 21.27
C PRO A 257 -13.22 11.42 20.21
N VAL A 258 -12.21 10.58 19.90
CA VAL A 258 -12.29 9.53 18.89
C VAL A 258 -12.14 8.17 19.54
N GLU A 259 -13.06 7.26 19.24
CA GLU A 259 -12.93 5.83 19.54
C GLU A 259 -12.60 5.06 18.25
N VAL A 260 -11.61 4.16 18.35
CA VAL A 260 -11.19 3.31 17.24
C VAL A 260 -11.61 1.88 17.53
N VAL A 261 -12.50 1.33 16.72
CA VAL A 261 -13.09 0.01 16.92
C VAL A 261 -12.72 -0.94 15.80
N VAL A 262 -11.98 -2.00 16.11
CA VAL A 262 -11.82 -3.14 15.21
C VAL A 262 -13.10 -3.98 15.30
N PRO A 263 -13.83 -4.22 14.19
CA PRO A 263 -15.10 -4.94 14.22
C PRO A 263 -14.91 -6.38 14.72
N LYS A 264 -15.98 -6.95 15.31
CA LYS A 264 -15.94 -8.32 15.87
C LYS A 264 -15.91 -9.41 14.79
N SER A 265 -16.41 -9.10 13.60
CA SER A 265 -16.42 -9.98 12.42
C SER A 265 -15.90 -9.25 11.19
N GLY A 266 -15.51 -9.96 10.14
CA GLY A 266 -14.92 -9.35 8.96
C GLY A 266 -13.64 -8.56 9.27
N VAL A 267 -12.85 -9.01 10.27
CA VAL A 267 -11.57 -8.39 10.61
C VAL A 267 -10.61 -8.64 9.46
N LEU A 268 -10.32 -7.62 8.68
CA LEU A 268 -9.52 -7.71 7.47
C LEU A 268 -8.23 -6.93 7.61
N ALA A 269 -7.10 -7.59 7.35
CA ALA A 269 -5.82 -6.95 7.20
C ALA A 269 -5.54 -6.62 5.74
N GLY A 270 -4.97 -5.46 5.49
CA GLY A 270 -4.54 -5.02 4.17
C GLY A 270 -3.07 -4.67 4.14
N VAL A 271 -2.36 -5.24 3.17
CA VAL A 271 -0.95 -4.96 2.92
C VAL A 271 -0.83 -3.94 1.78
N TYR A 272 0.04 -2.96 1.96
CA TYR A 272 0.48 -2.08 0.89
C TYR A 272 1.83 -2.52 0.34
N ALA A 273 1.96 -2.46 -0.98
CA ALA A 273 3.14 -2.88 -1.70
C ALA A 273 3.91 -1.67 -2.24
N GLN A 274 5.22 -1.70 -2.04
CA GLN A 274 6.16 -0.72 -2.58
C GLN A 274 6.76 -1.25 -3.88
N ALA A 275 6.89 -0.39 -4.87
CA ALA A 275 7.50 -0.77 -6.14
C ALA A 275 8.16 0.42 -6.84
N ILE A 276 9.08 0.11 -7.75
CA ILE A 276 9.70 1.08 -8.65
C ILE A 276 8.98 1.05 -10.00
N SER A 277 8.64 2.20 -10.55
CA SER A 277 8.13 2.31 -11.92
C SER A 277 9.17 1.80 -12.93
N ALA A 278 8.74 0.97 -13.89
CA ALA A 278 9.60 0.57 -15.03
C ALA A 278 10.01 1.76 -15.92
N HIS A 279 9.34 2.90 -15.75
CA HIS A 279 9.57 4.14 -16.49
C HIS A 279 10.08 5.26 -15.58
N ALA A 280 10.61 4.91 -14.39
CA ALA A 280 11.18 5.86 -13.45
C ALA A 280 12.22 6.77 -14.10
N PRO A 281 12.06 8.10 -14.06
CA PRO A 281 13.10 9.03 -14.54
C PRO A 281 14.38 8.95 -13.70
N HIS A 282 14.27 8.59 -12.42
CA HIS A 282 15.37 8.57 -11.46
C HIS A 282 15.49 7.17 -10.82
N PRO A 283 15.88 6.12 -11.61
CA PRO A 283 15.82 4.74 -11.14
C PRO A 283 16.79 4.42 -10.00
N ASN A 284 17.90 5.15 -9.85
CA ASN A 284 18.82 4.93 -8.73
C ASN A 284 18.30 5.61 -7.45
N ALA A 285 17.67 6.78 -7.55
CA ALA A 285 16.97 7.39 -6.42
C ALA A 285 15.81 6.52 -5.95
N ALA A 286 15.08 5.89 -6.87
CA ALA A 286 14.02 4.92 -6.55
C ALA A 286 14.55 3.67 -5.84
N LYS A 287 15.68 3.09 -6.30
CA LYS A 287 16.34 1.98 -5.61
C LYS A 287 16.79 2.37 -4.21
N LEU A 288 17.43 3.55 -4.10
CA LEU A 288 17.88 4.07 -2.80
C LEU A 288 16.72 4.31 -1.84
N TRP A 289 15.58 4.77 -2.34
CA TRP A 289 14.34 4.90 -1.57
C TRP A 289 13.88 3.55 -1.03
N LEU A 290 13.83 2.49 -1.84
CA LEU A 290 13.48 1.15 -1.38
C LEU A 290 14.49 0.64 -0.33
N GLU A 291 15.81 0.82 -0.54
CA GLU A 291 16.82 0.47 0.47
C GLU A 291 16.57 1.18 1.80
N TYR A 292 16.17 2.46 1.75
CA TYR A 292 15.87 3.24 2.95
C TYR A 292 14.62 2.76 3.67
N ILE A 293 13.49 2.61 2.97
CA ILE A 293 12.23 2.22 3.62
C ILE A 293 12.24 0.77 4.13
N TYR A 294 13.07 -0.11 3.56
CA TYR A 294 13.28 -1.48 4.05
C TYR A 294 14.47 -1.61 5.00
N SER A 295 15.20 -0.54 5.32
CA SER A 295 16.17 -0.49 6.42
C SER A 295 15.45 -0.54 7.78
N ASP A 296 16.21 -0.80 8.86
CA ASP A 296 15.65 -0.76 10.22
C ASP A 296 15.05 0.62 10.54
N GLU A 297 15.70 1.70 10.09
CA GLU A 297 15.23 3.08 10.28
C GLU A 297 13.87 3.33 9.60
N GLY A 298 13.74 2.98 8.32
CA GLY A 298 12.48 3.14 7.57
C GLY A 298 11.35 2.30 8.15
N GLN A 299 11.64 1.04 8.50
CA GLN A 299 10.64 0.13 9.09
C GLN A 299 10.15 0.61 10.47
N ILE A 300 11.04 1.18 11.30
CA ILE A 300 10.64 1.82 12.57
C ILE A 300 9.82 3.08 12.30
N GLY A 301 10.08 3.78 11.19
CA GLY A 301 9.28 4.91 10.73
C GLY A 301 7.79 4.56 10.57
N PHE A 302 7.48 3.42 9.96
CA PHE A 302 6.10 2.91 9.84
C PHE A 302 5.46 2.65 11.21
N LEU A 303 6.18 2.05 12.15
CA LEU A 303 5.67 1.81 13.51
C LEU A 303 5.33 3.09 14.26
N LYS A 304 6.07 4.18 14.04
CA LYS A 304 5.74 5.50 14.62
C LYS A 304 4.41 6.04 14.10
N GLY A 305 4.00 5.62 12.91
CA GLY A 305 2.69 5.88 12.33
C GLY A 305 1.65 4.78 12.59
N TYR A 306 1.85 3.93 13.59
CA TYR A 306 0.99 2.81 13.97
C TYR A 306 0.90 1.65 12.97
N CYS A 307 1.62 1.68 11.85
CA CYS A 307 1.62 0.62 10.86
C CYS A 307 2.57 -0.51 11.24
N HIS A 308 2.16 -1.74 11.01
CA HIS A 308 3.01 -2.91 11.16
C HIS A 308 3.88 -3.07 9.90
N PRO A 309 5.21 -2.87 9.98
CA PRO A 309 6.06 -2.98 8.81
C PRO A 309 6.32 -4.42 8.40
N ALA A 310 6.72 -4.63 7.16
CA ALA A 310 6.98 -5.96 6.59
C ALA A 310 8.04 -6.78 7.35
N ARG A 311 8.96 -6.11 8.04
CA ARG A 311 10.01 -6.75 8.84
C ARG A 311 9.74 -6.72 10.36
N PHE A 312 8.47 -6.50 10.76
CA PHE A 312 8.11 -6.33 12.18
C PHE A 312 8.60 -7.47 13.07
N ASN A 313 8.28 -8.72 12.70
CA ASN A 313 8.65 -9.90 13.49
C ASN A 313 10.17 -10.02 13.64
N GLN A 314 10.93 -9.75 12.58
CA GLN A 314 12.40 -9.75 12.62
C GLN A 314 12.92 -8.67 13.58
N LEU A 315 12.44 -7.43 13.44
CA LEU A 315 12.90 -6.31 14.29
C LEU A 315 12.60 -6.52 15.77
N VAL A 316 11.42 -7.09 16.09
CA VAL A 316 11.06 -7.45 17.47
C VAL A 316 11.97 -8.56 18.00
N SER A 317 12.19 -9.62 17.23
CA SER A 317 13.07 -10.74 17.64
C SER A 317 14.53 -10.31 17.86
N GLU A 318 14.98 -9.30 17.13
CA GLU A 318 16.32 -8.72 17.24
C GLU A 318 16.41 -7.62 18.33
N GLY A 319 15.31 -7.29 19.01
CA GLY A 319 15.26 -6.25 20.05
C GLY A 319 15.49 -4.83 19.51
N LYS A 320 15.21 -4.58 18.24
CA LYS A 320 15.46 -3.29 17.58
C LYS A 320 14.31 -2.31 17.68
N VAL A 321 13.12 -2.77 18.07
CA VAL A 321 11.95 -1.88 18.24
C VAL A 321 12.00 -1.26 19.63
N PRO A 322 12.00 0.09 19.75
CA PRO A 322 11.91 0.75 21.04
C PRO A 322 10.64 0.38 21.80
N GLN A 323 10.76 0.08 23.11
CA GLN A 323 9.61 -0.32 23.96
C GLN A 323 8.49 0.72 23.95
N GLU A 324 8.84 2.00 23.96
CA GLU A 324 7.89 3.11 23.90
C GLU A 324 6.99 3.11 22.65
N ILE A 325 7.48 2.51 21.55
CA ILE A 325 6.68 2.34 20.33
C ILE A 325 5.77 1.13 20.49
N LEU A 326 6.29 0.01 20.99
CA LEU A 326 5.49 -1.20 21.24
C LEU A 326 4.32 -0.92 22.20
N ASP A 327 4.54 -0.11 23.22
CA ASP A 327 3.53 0.26 24.23
C ASP A 327 2.38 1.12 23.65
N LYS A 328 2.57 1.75 22.48
CA LYS A 328 1.56 2.55 21.80
C LYS A 328 0.72 1.76 20.80
N LEU A 329 1.19 0.59 20.37
CA LEU A 329 0.45 -0.25 19.43
C LEU A 329 -0.81 -0.82 20.12
N PRO A 330 -1.90 -1.03 19.36
CA PRO A 330 -3.06 -1.73 19.87
C PRO A 330 -2.71 -3.12 20.42
N PRO A 331 -3.50 -3.62 21.38
CA PRO A 331 -3.28 -4.96 21.92
C PRO A 331 -3.27 -6.02 20.82
N ALA A 332 -2.32 -6.96 20.87
CA ALA A 332 -2.16 -8.01 19.87
C ALA A 332 -3.44 -8.83 19.63
N GLU A 333 -4.31 -8.94 20.65
CA GLU A 333 -5.60 -9.63 20.56
C GLU A 333 -6.54 -9.06 19.50
N ALA A 334 -6.46 -7.75 19.21
CA ALA A 334 -7.28 -7.09 18.19
C ALA A 334 -6.96 -7.64 16.78
N TYR A 335 -5.75 -8.14 16.58
CA TYR A 335 -5.26 -8.63 15.29
C TYR A 335 -5.33 -10.14 15.13
N THR A 336 -5.60 -10.91 16.20
CA THR A 336 -5.55 -12.39 16.16
C THR A 336 -6.59 -13.02 15.23
N LYS A 337 -7.66 -12.28 14.91
CA LYS A 337 -8.71 -12.72 13.98
C LYS A 337 -8.57 -12.12 12.59
N ALA A 338 -7.53 -11.34 12.35
CA ALA A 338 -7.35 -10.67 11.06
C ALA A 338 -7.13 -11.68 9.95
N VAL A 339 -7.94 -11.58 8.91
CA VAL A 339 -7.82 -12.35 7.68
C VAL A 339 -6.94 -11.56 6.73
N PHE A 340 -5.90 -12.20 6.20
CA PHE A 340 -5.08 -11.70 5.12
C PHE A 340 -5.56 -12.35 3.82
N PRO A 341 -6.33 -11.67 2.98
CA PRO A 341 -6.80 -12.25 1.73
C PRO A 341 -5.62 -12.64 0.84
N THR A 342 -5.75 -13.76 0.15
CA THR A 342 -4.79 -14.15 -0.88
C THR A 342 -4.75 -13.13 -2.02
N LEU A 343 -3.68 -13.14 -2.82
CA LEU A 343 -3.58 -12.27 -4.00
C LEU A 343 -4.72 -12.51 -4.98
N GLU A 344 -5.16 -13.77 -5.14
CA GLU A 344 -6.28 -14.12 -6.02
C GLU A 344 -7.60 -13.55 -5.51
N GLU A 345 -7.87 -13.66 -4.19
CA GLU A 345 -9.05 -13.08 -3.56
C GLU A 345 -9.05 -11.55 -3.66
N GLN A 346 -7.90 -10.91 -3.44
CA GLN A 346 -7.79 -9.45 -3.56
C GLN A 346 -7.99 -8.96 -4.99
N ASP A 347 -7.44 -9.64 -5.99
CA ASP A 347 -7.63 -9.27 -7.40
C ASP A 347 -9.08 -9.49 -7.84
N ALA A 348 -9.68 -10.63 -7.46
CA ALA A 348 -11.10 -10.92 -7.72
C ALA A 348 -12.01 -9.88 -7.05
N ASN A 349 -11.75 -9.54 -5.79
CA ASN A 349 -12.50 -8.51 -5.06
C ASN A 349 -12.36 -7.13 -5.70
N LYS A 350 -11.13 -6.70 -6.02
CA LYS A 350 -10.89 -5.44 -6.69
C LYS A 350 -11.73 -5.32 -7.97
N ASN A 351 -11.68 -6.33 -8.83
CA ASN A 351 -12.43 -6.34 -10.08
C ASN A 351 -13.95 -6.31 -9.85
N ALA A 352 -14.44 -7.08 -8.88
CA ALA A 352 -15.87 -7.12 -8.55
C ALA A 352 -16.37 -5.78 -7.97
N VAL A 353 -15.64 -5.20 -7.03
CA VAL A 353 -16.05 -3.94 -6.37
C VAL A 353 -15.95 -2.76 -7.33
N THR A 354 -14.82 -2.58 -8.03
CA THR A 354 -14.67 -1.46 -8.98
C THR A 354 -15.64 -1.51 -10.14
N GLY A 355 -15.95 -2.72 -10.64
CA GLY A 355 -16.91 -2.91 -11.73
C GLY A 355 -18.37 -2.90 -11.28
N GLY A 356 -18.66 -3.25 -10.03
CA GLY A 356 -20.01 -3.41 -9.50
C GLY A 356 -20.56 -2.19 -8.75
N TRP A 357 -19.72 -1.32 -8.23
CA TRP A 357 -20.12 -0.24 -7.34
C TRP A 357 -21.23 0.65 -7.88
N ASP A 358 -21.05 1.19 -9.09
CA ASP A 358 -22.01 2.12 -9.67
C ASP A 358 -23.36 1.45 -9.98
N SER A 359 -23.36 0.18 -10.39
CA SER A 359 -24.59 -0.54 -10.77
C SER A 359 -25.35 -1.13 -9.58
N VAL A 360 -24.66 -1.50 -8.50
CA VAL A 360 -25.25 -2.16 -7.33
C VAL A 360 -25.54 -1.17 -6.20
N VAL A 361 -24.57 -0.36 -5.82
CA VAL A 361 -24.68 0.61 -4.72
C VAL A 361 -25.23 1.94 -5.20
N GLY A 362 -24.79 2.42 -6.35
CA GLY A 362 -25.27 3.64 -6.99
C GLY A 362 -24.93 4.94 -6.24
N ALA A 363 -23.97 4.90 -5.31
CA ALA A 363 -23.51 6.07 -4.55
C ALA A 363 -22.25 6.65 -5.18
N ASN A 364 -22.26 7.94 -5.54
CA ASN A 364 -21.09 8.62 -6.10
C ASN A 364 -20.24 9.21 -4.97
N VAL A 365 -19.20 8.50 -4.56
CA VAL A 365 -18.26 8.93 -3.51
C VAL A 365 -17.33 10.01 -4.08
N GLN A 366 -17.20 11.16 -3.36
CA GLN A 366 -16.42 12.33 -3.78
C GLN A 366 -15.54 12.88 -2.65
#